data_458eb5311bd78197088656adb9a007ff
#
_entry.id   458eb5311bd78197088656adb9a007ff
#
_cell.length_a   1.000
_cell.length_b   1.000
_cell.length_c   1.000
_cell.angle_alpha   90.00
_cell.angle_beta   90.00
_cell.angle_gamma   90.00
#
_symmetry.space_group_name_H-M   'P 1'
#
loop_
_entity.id
_entity.type
_entity.pdbx_description
1 polymer ?
#
loop_
_entity_poly.entity_id
_entity_poly.type
_entity_poly.pdbx_seq_one_letter_code
_entity_poly.pdbx_strand_id
1 'polypeptide(L)'
;MGSHILYELLTKTKSRIYCVIREKDNINAIERFYEKFHFYFPNENLRNYSHRINLITGNILKDNFNLPDEQYDFLGNNINCVISSAALVKHYGKYEEFYNTNVAGTKKITNFCIKYNIPLHYISTISVSGYGLVKSPEITFTEKDFYIGQSYEDNVYVKSKFEAEKLILNACKNDNL
;
A
#
# COMPACT_ATOMS: atom_id res chain seq x y z
N MET A 1 -6.20 -6.78 -4.82
CA MET A 1 -4.94 -6.21 -5.32
C MET A 1 -3.72 -6.94 -4.75
N GLY A 2 -3.41 -6.88 -3.45
CA GLY A 2 -2.19 -7.48 -2.87
C GLY A 2 -1.99 -8.95 -3.23
N SER A 3 -3.03 -9.79 -3.14
CA SER A 3 -2.94 -11.21 -3.52
C SER A 3 -2.59 -11.42 -5.00
N HIS A 4 -3.05 -10.54 -5.90
CA HIS A 4 -2.72 -10.61 -7.32
C HIS A 4 -1.28 -10.19 -7.59
N ILE A 5 -0.81 -9.12 -6.93
CA ILE A 5 0.60 -8.71 -7.02
C ILE A 5 1.51 -9.83 -6.52
N LEU A 6 1.16 -10.43 -5.38
CA LEU A 6 1.91 -11.57 -4.85
C LEU A 6 1.95 -12.74 -5.84
N TYR A 7 0.82 -13.11 -6.42
CA TYR A 7 0.74 -14.18 -7.41
C TYR A 7 1.63 -13.92 -8.62
N GLU A 8 1.58 -12.71 -9.18
CA GLU A 8 2.43 -12.30 -10.30
C GLU A 8 3.92 -12.37 -9.94
N LEU A 9 4.31 -11.89 -8.77
CA LEU A 9 5.70 -11.97 -8.31
C LEU A 9 6.17 -13.41 -8.11
N LEU A 10 5.32 -14.28 -7.58
CA LEU A 10 5.65 -15.70 -7.36
C LEU A 10 5.81 -16.47 -8.66
N THR A 11 4.97 -16.19 -9.64
CA THR A 11 4.94 -16.93 -10.92
C THR A 11 5.93 -16.38 -11.94
N LYS A 12 6.18 -15.06 -11.94
CA LYS A 12 6.98 -14.39 -12.97
C LYS A 12 8.39 -14.00 -12.51
N THR A 13 8.71 -14.12 -11.22
CA THR A 13 10.02 -13.76 -10.69
C THR A 13 10.60 -14.87 -9.81
N LYS A 14 11.85 -14.72 -9.39
CA LYS A 14 12.51 -15.57 -8.37
C LYS A 14 12.70 -14.82 -7.05
N SER A 15 12.09 -13.68 -6.86
CA SER A 15 12.25 -12.81 -5.69
C SER A 15 11.80 -13.51 -4.40
N ARG A 16 12.50 -13.22 -3.30
CA ARG A 16 12.04 -13.51 -1.95
C ARG A 16 11.07 -12.39 -1.53
N ILE A 17 9.94 -12.76 -0.94
CA ILE A 17 8.85 -11.83 -0.66
C ILE A 17 8.58 -11.84 0.85
N TYR A 18 8.54 -10.66 1.45
CA TYR A 18 8.15 -10.42 2.82
C TYR A 18 6.78 -9.74 2.83
N CYS A 19 5.77 -10.44 3.35
CA CYS A 19 4.40 -9.94 3.41
C CYS A 19 4.09 -9.46 4.83
N VAL A 20 4.03 -8.15 5.05
CA VAL A 20 3.57 -7.59 6.32
C VAL A 20 2.05 -7.56 6.33
N ILE A 21 1.44 -8.29 7.27
CA ILE A 21 0.00 -8.54 7.32
C ILE A 21 -0.53 -8.17 8.70
N ARG A 22 -1.61 -7.40 8.74
CA ARG A 22 -2.28 -7.00 9.96
C ARG A 22 -3.30 -8.05 10.42
N GLU A 23 -3.33 -8.35 11.69
CA GLU A 23 -4.47 -9.02 12.32
C GLU A 23 -5.72 -8.16 12.22
N LYS A 24 -6.87 -8.77 12.10
CA LYS A 24 -8.15 -8.09 12.01
C LYS A 24 -9.27 -8.98 12.51
N ASP A 25 -10.19 -8.39 13.29
CA ASP A 25 -11.43 -9.04 13.75
C ASP A 25 -11.15 -10.36 14.52
N ASN A 26 -10.07 -10.40 15.32
CA ASN A 26 -9.57 -11.57 16.06
C ASN A 26 -9.15 -12.76 15.17
N ILE A 27 -9.01 -12.55 13.87
CA ILE A 27 -8.49 -13.55 12.94
C ILE A 27 -6.97 -13.33 12.82
N ASN A 28 -6.21 -14.40 12.99
CA ASN A 28 -4.76 -14.39 12.84
C ASN A 28 -4.33 -13.91 11.46
N ALA A 29 -3.27 -13.12 11.39
CA ALA A 29 -2.77 -12.53 10.15
C ALA A 29 -2.43 -13.58 9.08
N ILE A 30 -1.83 -14.69 9.50
CA ILE A 30 -1.41 -15.79 8.61
C ILE A 30 -2.65 -16.51 8.05
N GLU A 31 -3.63 -16.81 8.88
CA GLU A 31 -4.90 -17.43 8.48
C GLU A 31 -5.62 -16.56 7.44
N ARG A 32 -5.78 -15.26 7.74
CA ARG A 32 -6.34 -14.28 6.79
C ARG A 32 -5.60 -14.22 5.46
N PHE A 33 -4.28 -14.35 5.49
CA PHE A 33 -3.48 -14.36 4.28
C PHE A 33 -3.85 -15.56 3.40
N TYR A 34 -3.85 -16.77 3.96
CA TYR A 34 -4.19 -17.98 3.22
C TYR A 34 -5.62 -17.96 2.71
N GLU A 35 -6.61 -17.56 3.53
CA GLU A 35 -8.00 -17.42 3.13
C GLU A 35 -8.16 -16.47 1.93
N LYS A 36 -7.52 -15.27 2.01
CA LYS A 36 -7.59 -14.29 0.93
C LYS A 36 -6.89 -14.73 -0.34
N PHE A 37 -5.75 -15.39 -0.22
CA PHE A 37 -5.08 -15.92 -1.39
C PHE A 37 -5.90 -17.03 -2.05
N HIS A 38 -6.37 -17.99 -1.27
CA HIS A 38 -7.19 -19.09 -1.78
C HIS A 38 -8.52 -18.63 -2.41
N PHE A 39 -9.13 -17.59 -1.85
CA PHE A 39 -10.35 -16.98 -2.43
C PHE A 39 -10.14 -16.53 -3.88
N TYR A 40 -8.99 -15.91 -4.18
CA TYR A 40 -8.69 -15.44 -5.55
C TYR A 40 -8.03 -16.49 -6.43
N PHE A 41 -7.33 -17.43 -5.85
CA PHE A 41 -6.54 -18.45 -6.54
C PHE A 41 -6.81 -19.85 -5.96
N PRO A 42 -8.03 -20.40 -6.09
CA PRO A 42 -8.42 -21.65 -5.45
C PRO A 42 -7.64 -22.87 -5.95
N ASN A 43 -7.12 -22.81 -7.17
CA ASN A 43 -6.36 -23.90 -7.79
C ASN A 43 -4.85 -23.80 -7.55
N GLU A 44 -4.39 -22.72 -6.88
CA GLU A 44 -2.97 -22.49 -6.64
C GLU A 44 -2.54 -23.00 -5.27
N ASN A 45 -1.42 -23.71 -5.23
CA ASN A 45 -0.85 -24.18 -3.99
C ASN A 45 0.34 -23.33 -3.56
N LEU A 46 0.11 -22.43 -2.60
CA LEU A 46 1.16 -21.57 -2.03
C LEU A 46 2.34 -22.35 -1.43
N ARG A 47 2.17 -23.62 -1.05
CA ARG A 47 3.25 -24.45 -0.52
C ARG A 47 4.40 -24.60 -1.51
N ASN A 48 4.11 -24.55 -2.81
CA ASN A 48 5.14 -24.58 -3.87
C ASN A 48 6.10 -23.39 -3.78
N TYR A 49 5.69 -22.30 -3.16
CA TYR A 49 6.45 -21.05 -3.02
C TYR A 49 6.87 -20.76 -1.58
N SER A 50 6.63 -21.67 -0.63
CA SER A 50 6.88 -21.45 0.81
C SER A 50 8.30 -21.03 1.14
N HIS A 51 9.29 -21.51 0.37
CA HIS A 51 10.72 -21.17 0.51
C HIS A 51 11.04 -19.70 0.14
N ARG A 52 10.10 -18.98 -0.49
CA ARG A 52 10.26 -17.60 -0.95
C ARG A 52 9.32 -16.62 -0.25
N ILE A 53 8.33 -17.09 0.47
CA ILE A 53 7.32 -16.26 1.15
C ILE A 53 7.64 -16.21 2.64
N ASN A 54 7.82 -15.01 3.18
CA ASN A 54 7.96 -14.75 4.60
C ASN A 54 6.76 -13.94 5.08
N LEU A 55 5.91 -14.55 5.90
CA LEU A 55 4.73 -13.89 6.47
C LEU A 55 5.12 -13.23 7.80
N ILE A 56 4.84 -11.96 7.93
CA ILE A 56 5.17 -11.15 9.09
C ILE A 56 3.89 -10.50 9.61
N THR A 57 3.55 -10.79 10.85
CA THR A 57 2.45 -10.08 11.53
C THR A 57 2.91 -8.69 11.89
N GLY A 58 2.27 -7.67 11.30
CA GLY A 58 2.63 -6.27 11.52
C GLY A 58 1.46 -5.32 11.26
N ASN A 59 1.65 -4.04 11.61
CA ASN A 59 0.61 -3.03 11.48
C ASN A 59 1.21 -1.67 11.10
N ILE A 60 0.99 -1.24 9.88
CA ILE A 60 1.48 0.06 9.37
C ILE A 60 0.97 1.28 10.16
N LEU A 61 -0.06 1.12 11.00
CA LEU A 61 -0.57 2.19 11.86
C LEU A 61 0.27 2.40 13.12
N LYS A 62 1.16 1.45 13.43
CA LYS A 62 2.03 1.48 14.62
C LYS A 62 3.46 1.85 14.21
N ASP A 63 4.24 2.29 15.20
CA ASP A 63 5.66 2.56 14.98
C ASP A 63 6.38 1.27 14.65
N ASN A 64 7.41 1.36 13.83
CA ASN A 64 8.16 0.21 13.31
C ASN A 64 7.27 -0.90 12.77
N PHE A 65 6.05 -0.56 12.28
CA PHE A 65 5.02 -1.51 11.82
C PHE A 65 4.60 -2.51 12.90
N ASN A 66 4.75 -2.17 14.19
CA ASN A 66 4.56 -3.07 15.33
C ASN A 66 5.50 -4.29 15.30
N LEU A 67 6.66 -4.16 14.70
CA LEU A 67 7.70 -5.18 14.67
C LEU A 67 8.76 -4.89 15.75
N PRO A 68 9.44 -5.91 16.27
CA PRO A 68 10.67 -5.70 17.03
C PRO A 68 11.71 -4.93 16.20
N ASP A 69 12.50 -4.08 16.84
CA ASP A 69 13.48 -3.22 16.15
C ASP A 69 14.44 -4.03 15.26
N GLU A 70 14.92 -5.18 15.74
CA GLU A 70 15.78 -6.08 14.98
C GLU A 70 15.12 -6.56 13.69
N GLN A 71 13.82 -6.89 13.72
CA GLN A 71 13.10 -7.34 12.54
C GLN A 71 12.80 -6.18 11.57
N TYR A 72 12.50 -5.00 12.12
CA TYR A 72 12.30 -3.80 11.31
C TYR A 72 13.58 -3.40 10.58
N ASP A 73 14.71 -3.37 11.29
CA ASP A 73 16.03 -3.07 10.72
C ASP A 73 16.49 -4.17 9.74
N PHE A 74 16.21 -5.44 10.05
CA PHE A 74 16.47 -6.54 9.12
C PHE A 74 15.74 -6.33 7.79
N LEU A 75 14.45 -5.98 7.81
CA LEU A 75 13.72 -5.69 6.58
C LEU A 75 14.37 -4.54 5.81
N GLY A 76 14.66 -3.42 6.49
CA GLY A 76 15.27 -2.25 5.87
C GLY A 76 16.61 -2.54 5.19
N ASN A 77 17.41 -3.42 5.75
CA ASN A 77 18.74 -3.74 5.24
C ASN A 77 18.75 -4.89 4.20
N ASN A 78 17.64 -5.62 4.03
CA ASN A 78 17.64 -6.85 3.21
C ASN A 78 16.61 -6.87 2.08
N ILE A 79 15.76 -5.85 1.94
CA ILE A 79 14.81 -5.77 0.82
C ILE A 79 15.27 -4.73 -0.21
N ASN A 80 14.90 -4.95 -1.46
CA ASN A 80 15.30 -4.10 -2.58
C ASN A 80 14.21 -3.13 -3.03
N CYS A 81 12.95 -3.38 -2.66
CA CYS A 81 11.84 -2.48 -2.90
C CYS A 81 10.67 -2.77 -1.96
N VAL A 82 9.80 -1.80 -1.79
CA VAL A 82 8.53 -1.93 -1.09
C VAL A 82 7.39 -1.75 -2.09
N ILE A 83 6.40 -2.65 -2.05
CA ILE A 83 5.15 -2.50 -2.80
C ILE A 83 4.03 -2.28 -1.79
N SER A 84 3.51 -1.06 -1.71
CA SER A 84 2.44 -0.70 -0.79
C SER A 84 1.08 -0.79 -1.48
N SER A 85 0.32 -1.83 -1.15
CA SER A 85 -1.09 -2.00 -1.55
C SER A 85 -2.06 -1.89 -0.38
N ALA A 86 -1.56 -1.47 0.80
CA ALA A 86 -2.36 -1.32 1.99
C ALA A 86 -3.24 -0.07 1.90
N ALA A 87 -4.56 -0.25 1.99
CA ALA A 87 -5.50 0.86 2.02
C ALA A 87 -6.81 0.45 2.71
N LEU A 88 -7.47 1.43 3.33
CA LEU A 88 -8.87 1.32 3.71
C LEU A 88 -9.70 1.72 2.49
N VAL A 89 -10.37 0.73 1.89
CA VAL A 89 -11.22 0.90 0.71
C VAL A 89 -12.66 0.62 1.12
N LYS A 90 -13.33 1.65 1.61
CA LYS A 90 -14.76 1.64 1.93
C LYS A 90 -15.43 2.80 1.20
N HIS A 91 -16.70 2.70 0.90
CA HIS A 91 -17.45 3.80 0.28
C HIS A 91 -17.92 4.83 1.31
N TYR A 92 -18.03 4.44 2.59
CA TYR A 92 -18.54 5.28 3.68
C TYR A 92 -17.70 5.09 4.94
N GLY A 93 -17.64 6.12 5.77
CA GLY A 93 -16.94 6.10 7.04
C GLY A 93 -16.48 7.48 7.49
N LYS A 94 -15.94 7.56 8.69
CA LYS A 94 -15.36 8.81 9.20
C LYS A 94 -14.01 9.04 8.51
N TYR A 95 -13.76 10.27 8.09
CA TYR A 95 -12.50 10.64 7.42
C TYR A 95 -11.26 10.25 8.24
N GLU A 96 -11.34 10.35 9.56
CA GLU A 96 -10.23 9.99 10.45
C GLU A 96 -9.76 8.53 10.27
N GLU A 97 -10.66 7.57 10.05
CA GLU A 97 -10.30 6.18 9.81
C GLU A 97 -9.50 6.02 8.51
N PHE A 98 -9.91 6.75 7.47
CA PHE A 98 -9.22 6.77 6.18
C PHE A 98 -7.88 7.47 6.28
N TYR A 99 -7.84 8.62 6.96
CA TYR A 99 -6.60 9.36 7.20
C TYR A 99 -5.58 8.49 7.93
N ASN A 100 -5.97 7.87 9.02
CA ASN A 100 -5.07 7.02 9.80
C ASN A 100 -4.49 5.88 8.95
N THR A 101 -5.31 5.21 8.14
CA THR A 101 -4.83 4.07 7.33
C THR A 101 -4.11 4.54 6.07
N ASN A 102 -4.75 5.41 5.28
CA ASN A 102 -4.27 5.72 3.93
C ASN A 102 -3.19 6.81 3.93
N VAL A 103 -3.23 7.77 4.86
CA VAL A 103 -2.26 8.87 4.92
C VAL A 103 -1.18 8.59 5.96
N ALA A 104 -1.55 8.45 7.23
CA ALA A 104 -0.57 8.24 8.30
C ALA A 104 0.17 6.90 8.15
N GLY A 105 -0.52 5.83 7.75
CA GLY A 105 0.11 4.55 7.44
C GLY A 105 1.08 4.66 6.26
N THR A 106 0.70 5.36 5.19
CA THR A 106 1.58 5.62 4.04
C THR A 106 2.80 6.44 4.45
N LYS A 107 2.63 7.45 5.32
CA LYS A 107 3.76 8.23 5.85
C LYS A 107 4.80 7.36 6.55
N LYS A 108 4.35 6.39 7.36
CA LYS A 108 5.27 5.47 8.03
C LYS A 108 6.03 4.57 7.04
N ILE A 109 5.35 4.08 5.99
CA ILE A 109 5.99 3.31 4.93
C ILE A 109 7.00 4.17 4.17
N THR A 110 6.63 5.40 3.80
CA THR A 110 7.51 6.35 3.12
C THR A 110 8.76 6.65 3.96
N ASN A 111 8.60 6.93 5.26
CA ASN A 111 9.73 7.17 6.17
C ASN A 111 10.65 5.95 6.29
N PHE A 112 10.08 4.73 6.30
CA PHE A 112 10.87 3.50 6.26
C PHE A 112 11.71 3.43 4.99
N CYS A 113 11.11 3.69 3.83
CA CYS A 113 11.79 3.65 2.55
C CYS A 113 12.91 4.70 2.47
N ILE A 114 12.68 5.91 2.97
CA ILE A 114 13.69 6.98 3.06
C ILE A 114 14.85 6.55 3.99
N LYS A 115 14.53 6.08 5.22
CA LYS A 115 15.53 5.67 6.21
C LYS A 115 16.53 4.65 5.65
N TYR A 116 16.06 3.71 4.82
CA TYR A 116 16.89 2.62 4.29
C TYR A 116 17.24 2.76 2.80
N ASN A 117 16.88 3.89 2.20
CA ASN A 117 17.11 4.17 0.78
C ASN A 117 16.53 3.07 -0.14
N ILE A 118 15.25 2.74 0.06
CA ILE A 118 14.55 1.67 -0.64
C ILE A 118 13.46 2.26 -1.55
N PRO A 119 13.41 1.93 -2.85
CA PRO A 119 12.33 2.35 -3.75
C PRO A 119 10.94 1.92 -3.26
N LEU A 120 9.96 2.83 -3.37
CA LEU A 120 8.57 2.60 -3.02
C LEU A 120 7.68 2.54 -4.25
N HIS A 121 7.01 1.40 -4.46
CA HIS A 121 5.91 1.25 -5.41
C HIS A 121 4.58 1.41 -4.67
N TYR A 122 3.94 2.55 -4.84
CA TYR A 122 2.67 2.86 -4.17
C TYR A 122 1.49 2.63 -5.10
N ILE A 123 0.52 1.84 -4.63
CA ILE A 123 -0.72 1.61 -5.38
C ILE A 123 -1.72 2.70 -5.03
N SER A 124 -1.92 3.64 -5.94
CA SER A 124 -2.91 4.70 -5.83
C SER A 124 -4.25 4.31 -6.47
N THR A 125 -5.02 5.27 -6.89
CA THR A 125 -6.31 5.08 -7.57
C THR A 125 -6.50 6.14 -8.64
N ILE A 126 -7.08 5.77 -9.78
CA ILE A 126 -7.44 6.74 -10.82
C ILE A 126 -8.46 7.78 -10.31
N SER A 127 -9.20 7.47 -9.27
CA SER A 127 -10.19 8.38 -8.68
C SER A 127 -9.58 9.66 -8.11
N VAL A 128 -8.25 9.75 -7.94
CA VAL A 128 -7.57 11.00 -7.56
C VAL A 128 -7.71 12.09 -8.63
N SER A 129 -8.09 11.75 -9.87
CA SER A 129 -8.51 12.72 -10.89
C SER A 129 -9.72 13.56 -10.47
N GLY A 130 -10.50 13.08 -9.47
CA GLY A 130 -11.59 13.84 -8.83
C GLY A 130 -12.80 14.09 -9.73
N TYR A 131 -13.75 14.89 -9.18
CA TYR A 131 -15.03 15.19 -9.86
C TYR A 131 -15.04 16.52 -10.63
N GLY A 132 -14.10 17.42 -10.36
CA GLY A 132 -14.11 18.76 -10.95
C GLY A 132 -13.99 18.80 -12.47
N LEU A 133 -13.41 17.75 -13.07
CA LEU A 133 -13.15 17.67 -14.50
C LEU A 133 -14.36 17.23 -15.32
N VAL A 134 -15.37 16.66 -14.71
CA VAL A 134 -16.60 16.20 -15.42
C VAL A 134 -17.35 17.36 -16.09
N LYS A 135 -17.17 18.58 -15.58
CA LYS A 135 -17.78 19.79 -16.15
C LYS A 135 -16.97 20.45 -17.27
N SER A 136 -15.79 19.93 -17.56
CA SER A 136 -14.88 20.48 -18.57
C SER A 136 -14.35 19.34 -19.44
N PRO A 137 -15.14 18.92 -20.46
CA PRO A 137 -14.83 17.73 -21.26
C PRO A 137 -13.53 17.83 -22.06
N GLU A 138 -12.92 19.00 -22.12
CA GLU A 138 -11.66 19.25 -22.83
C GLU A 138 -10.42 19.01 -21.94
N ILE A 139 -10.60 18.74 -20.64
CA ILE A 139 -9.47 18.51 -19.72
C ILE A 139 -9.20 17.02 -19.62
N THR A 140 -8.01 16.61 -20.00
CA THR A 140 -7.51 15.24 -19.83
C THR A 140 -6.60 15.17 -18.63
N PHE A 141 -6.89 14.28 -17.66
CA PHE A 141 -6.01 13.97 -16.54
C PHE A 141 -5.07 12.81 -16.92
N THR A 142 -3.77 13.04 -16.82
CA THR A 142 -2.72 12.08 -17.19
C THR A 142 -1.86 11.69 -16.00
N GLU A 143 -0.94 10.75 -16.16
CA GLU A 143 0.04 10.36 -15.13
C GLU A 143 1.02 11.50 -14.76
N LYS A 144 1.09 12.55 -15.54
CA LYS A 144 1.92 13.74 -15.27
C LYS A 144 1.22 14.76 -14.39
N ASP A 145 -0.10 14.63 -14.26
CA ASP A 145 -0.93 15.57 -13.52
C ASP A 145 -1.10 15.07 -12.09
N PHE A 146 -1.06 16.01 -11.14
CA PHE A 146 -1.39 15.73 -9.75
C PHE A 146 -2.58 16.57 -9.31
N TYR A 147 -2.48 17.90 -9.35
CA TYR A 147 -3.55 18.81 -8.98
C TYR A 147 -3.78 19.81 -10.12
N ILE A 148 -4.95 19.74 -10.71
CA ILE A 148 -5.40 20.60 -11.81
C ILE A 148 -6.74 21.28 -11.49
N GLY A 149 -7.06 21.46 -10.19
CA GLY A 149 -8.29 22.09 -9.73
C GLY A 149 -9.46 21.13 -9.48
N GLN A 150 -9.22 19.81 -9.50
CA GLN A 150 -10.24 18.80 -9.18
C GLN A 150 -10.66 18.87 -7.70
N SER A 151 -11.93 18.47 -7.44
CA SER A 151 -12.46 18.31 -6.08
C SER A 151 -12.66 16.83 -5.74
N TYR A 152 -12.45 16.47 -4.49
CA TYR A 152 -12.63 15.13 -3.91
C TYR A 152 -13.21 15.17 -2.49
N GLU A 153 -13.74 16.33 -2.08
CA GLU A 153 -14.21 16.52 -0.69
C GLU A 153 -15.43 15.64 -0.35
N ASP A 154 -16.23 15.31 -1.34
CA ASP A 154 -17.42 14.47 -1.18
C ASP A 154 -17.09 12.97 -1.04
N ASN A 155 -15.83 12.58 -1.20
CA ASN A 155 -15.40 11.20 -1.11
C ASN A 155 -14.17 11.05 -0.22
N VAL A 156 -14.40 10.65 1.02
CA VAL A 156 -13.34 10.49 2.04
C VAL A 156 -12.23 9.50 1.64
N TYR A 157 -12.56 8.46 0.87
CA TYR A 157 -11.55 7.55 0.33
C TYR A 157 -10.64 8.26 -0.67
N VAL A 158 -11.24 8.92 -1.66
CA VAL A 158 -10.49 9.63 -2.71
C VAL A 158 -9.64 10.73 -2.10
N LYS A 159 -10.20 11.53 -1.18
CA LYS A 159 -9.47 12.56 -0.44
C LYS A 159 -8.24 11.98 0.25
N SER A 160 -8.40 10.90 0.99
CA SER A 160 -7.29 10.26 1.71
C SER A 160 -6.22 9.68 0.78
N LYS A 161 -6.60 9.14 -0.38
CA LYS A 161 -5.66 8.64 -1.38
C LYS A 161 -4.89 9.77 -2.05
N PHE A 162 -5.56 10.87 -2.37
CA PHE A 162 -4.92 12.08 -2.90
C PHE A 162 -3.88 12.66 -1.91
N GLU A 163 -4.26 12.76 -0.63
CA GLU A 163 -3.33 13.27 0.40
C GLU A 163 -2.12 12.34 0.58
N ALA A 164 -2.31 11.03 0.52
CA ALA A 164 -1.23 10.06 0.57
C ALA A 164 -0.29 10.18 -0.63
N GLU A 165 -0.83 10.35 -1.83
CA GLU A 165 -0.06 10.56 -3.05
C GLU A 165 0.73 11.88 -2.99
N LYS A 166 0.11 12.97 -2.52
CA LYS A 166 0.78 14.25 -2.27
C LYS A 166 1.98 14.10 -1.32
N LEU A 167 1.80 13.32 -0.26
CA LEU A 167 2.88 13.05 0.71
C LEU A 167 4.06 12.36 0.03
N ILE A 168 3.81 11.33 -0.78
CA ILE A 168 4.87 10.58 -1.48
C ILE A 168 5.58 11.49 -2.50
N LEU A 169 4.82 12.24 -3.31
CA LEU A 169 5.40 13.15 -4.30
C LEU A 169 6.28 14.23 -3.66
N ASN A 170 5.89 14.72 -2.47
CA ASN A 170 6.73 15.64 -1.72
C ASN A 170 8.01 14.97 -1.20
N ALA A 171 7.93 13.73 -0.74
CA ALA A 171 9.10 12.96 -0.32
C ALA A 171 10.06 12.69 -1.48
N CYS A 172 9.53 12.32 -2.67
CA CYS A 172 10.36 12.16 -3.87
C CYS A 172 11.13 13.42 -4.25
N LYS A 173 10.55 14.59 -4.03
CA LYS A 173 11.21 15.87 -4.35
C LYS A 173 12.29 16.27 -3.35
N ASN A 174 12.09 15.94 -2.08
CA ASN A 174 12.92 16.42 -0.97
C ASN A 174 13.96 15.41 -0.49
N ASP A 175 13.63 14.11 -0.57
CA ASP A 175 14.37 13.05 0.10
C ASP A 175 14.94 11.99 -0.87
N ASN A 176 14.83 12.20 -2.19
CA ASN A 176 15.30 11.28 -3.25
C ASN A 176 14.74 9.84 -3.13
N LEU A 177 13.45 9.73 -2.77
CA LEU A 177 12.74 8.46 -2.67
C LEU A 177 12.49 7.84 -4.06
#